data_1bbf653141d9a196c1a91a41c116cdaa
#
_entry.id   1bbf653141d9a196c1a91a41c116cdaa
#
_cell.length_a   1.000
_cell.length_b   1.000
_cell.length_c   1.000
_cell.angle_alpha   90.00
_cell.angle_beta   90.00
_cell.angle_gamma   90.00
#
_symmetry.space_group_name_H-M   'P 1'
#
loop_
_entity.id
_entity.type
_entity.pdbx_description
1 polymer ?
#
loop_
_entity_poly.entity_id
_entity_poly.type
_entity_poly.pdbx_seq_one_letter_code
_entity_poly.pdbx_strand_id
1 'polypeptide(L)'
;MKRKTFDNYDYEEAFPVELDRDIQKKARKNFEKEHPLQVPDYEEQWKEQQEKLKEWELEWLLKEGKVESLYRTTTTKAKNLQSGSELLEAQIYPSFCHKADVPHTKKGRESKPSQKNLNDKNSRRYFIRLANINFGENDLWCTFTWDKEHIPADEAAADRDIANFIRKINYRQKKAGRENIKYLIIPVVDGAEHPHVHIIMTGQGINRDELEGLWTKGERSNTRRIKPDKDFLLSGVATYMMNNRKGKRKWRGSKNLVKPKEPTRSYSKFKKRTVERMAHDYETLKAEMEKAYPGYKFLDAEVKYNGVTAAFYIYARMVRN
;
A
#
# COMPACT_ATOMS: atom_id res chain seq x y z
N MET A 1 -2.34 -21.13 11.89
CA MET A 1 -1.11 -20.49 11.35
C MET A 1 -1.26 -18.98 11.51
N LYS A 2 -0.40 -18.32 12.31
CA LYS A 2 -0.51 -16.85 12.53
C LYS A 2 -0.25 -16.13 11.20
N ARG A 3 -1.20 -15.30 10.77
CA ARG A 3 -1.04 -14.45 9.59
C ARG A 3 0.12 -13.48 9.83
N LYS A 4 1.17 -13.53 9.00
CA LYS A 4 2.21 -12.51 9.00
C LYS A 4 1.65 -11.28 8.30
N THR A 5 1.17 -10.32 9.06
CA THR A 5 0.82 -9.00 8.55
C THR A 5 2.04 -8.09 8.74
N PHE A 6 2.53 -7.50 7.67
CA PHE A 6 3.63 -6.51 7.72
C PHE A 6 3.17 -5.14 8.18
N ASP A 7 1.89 -4.98 8.38
CA ASP A 7 1.26 -3.72 8.74
C ASP A 7 0.80 -3.83 10.20
N ASN A 8 1.62 -3.32 11.15
CA ASN A 8 1.26 -3.20 12.56
C ASN A 8 0.20 -2.11 12.82
N TYR A 9 -0.51 -1.68 11.79
CA TYR A 9 -1.64 -0.79 11.94
C TYR A 9 -2.83 -1.62 12.39
N ASP A 10 -3.24 -1.44 13.63
CA ASP A 10 -4.40 -2.12 14.18
C ASP A 10 -5.68 -1.52 13.57
N TYR A 11 -6.15 -2.18 12.53
CA TYR A 11 -7.38 -1.80 11.83
C TYR A 11 -8.63 -2.16 12.64
N GLU A 12 -8.52 -3.07 13.61
CA GLU A 12 -9.62 -3.46 14.49
C GLU A 12 -9.93 -2.36 15.51
N GLU A 13 -8.89 -1.68 16.03
CA GLU A 13 -9.04 -0.51 16.91
C GLU A 13 -9.67 0.70 16.20
N ALA A 14 -9.38 0.88 14.91
CA ALA A 14 -9.94 1.97 14.11
C ALA A 14 -11.36 1.71 13.60
N PHE A 15 -11.77 0.45 13.50
CA PHE A 15 -13.09 0.01 13.01
C PHE A 15 -13.48 -1.30 13.71
N PRO A 16 -13.94 -1.25 14.98
CA PRO A 16 -14.41 -2.44 15.66
C PRO A 16 -15.67 -2.96 14.96
N VAL A 17 -15.52 -3.96 14.15
CA VAL A 17 -16.61 -4.80 13.67
C VAL A 17 -16.31 -6.20 14.14
N GLU A 18 -16.81 -6.56 15.28
CA GLU A 18 -16.85 -7.95 15.71
C GLU A 18 -17.69 -8.75 14.71
N LEU A 19 -17.05 -9.44 13.83
CA LEU A 19 -17.65 -10.52 13.07
C LEU A 19 -17.68 -11.75 13.96
N ASP A 20 -18.82 -12.00 14.57
CA ASP A 20 -19.08 -13.30 15.17
C ASP A 20 -19.28 -14.33 14.04
N ARG A 21 -18.14 -14.86 13.56
CA ARG A 21 -18.05 -15.81 12.44
C ARG A 21 -18.85 -17.08 12.70
N ASP A 22 -19.03 -17.46 13.96
CA ASP A 22 -19.70 -18.70 14.32
C ASP A 22 -21.22 -18.53 14.32
N ILE A 23 -21.73 -17.37 14.72
CA ILE A 23 -23.16 -17.03 14.63
C ILE A 23 -23.60 -16.94 13.16
N GLN A 24 -22.81 -16.28 12.32
CA GLN A 24 -23.12 -16.17 10.89
C GLN A 24 -23.01 -17.51 10.16
N LYS A 25 -22.03 -18.35 10.50
CA LYS A 25 -21.95 -19.73 9.98
C LYS A 25 -23.16 -20.58 10.37
N LYS A 26 -23.62 -20.47 11.62
CA LYS A 26 -24.83 -21.20 12.10
C LYS A 26 -26.10 -20.69 11.43
N ALA A 27 -26.27 -19.36 11.36
CA ALA A 27 -27.42 -18.75 10.70
C ALA A 27 -27.50 -19.14 9.22
N ARG A 28 -26.38 -19.14 8.51
CA ARG A 28 -26.29 -19.53 7.11
C ARG A 28 -26.57 -21.02 6.91
N LYS A 29 -26.00 -21.93 7.75
CA LYS A 29 -26.31 -23.35 7.70
C LYS A 29 -27.76 -23.67 7.98
N ASN A 30 -28.40 -22.94 8.88
CA ASN A 30 -29.81 -23.10 9.18
C ASN A 30 -30.67 -22.60 8.01
N PHE A 31 -30.34 -21.43 7.45
CA PHE A 31 -31.03 -20.89 6.29
C PHE A 31 -30.90 -21.79 5.04
N GLU A 32 -29.71 -22.36 4.79
CA GLU A 32 -29.47 -23.31 3.69
C GLU A 32 -30.21 -24.65 3.91
N LYS A 33 -30.46 -25.06 5.17
CA LYS A 33 -31.25 -26.22 5.51
C LYS A 33 -32.77 -25.99 5.35
N GLU A 34 -33.25 -24.81 5.73
CA GLU A 34 -34.67 -24.46 5.66
C GLU A 34 -35.09 -24.06 4.22
N HIS A 35 -34.13 -23.58 3.43
CA HIS A 35 -34.33 -23.18 2.04
C HIS A 35 -33.32 -23.90 1.16
N PRO A 36 -33.46 -25.21 0.91
CA PRO A 36 -32.61 -25.91 -0.05
C PRO A 36 -32.80 -25.20 -1.41
N LEU A 37 -31.74 -24.59 -1.88
CA LEU A 37 -31.69 -24.00 -3.22
C LEU A 37 -32.01 -25.11 -4.22
N GLN A 38 -33.23 -25.16 -4.70
CA GLN A 38 -33.54 -25.76 -5.98
C GLN A 38 -32.80 -24.89 -7.01
N VAL A 39 -31.58 -25.27 -7.33
CA VAL A 39 -30.83 -24.62 -8.40
C VAL A 39 -31.51 -25.07 -9.70
N PRO A 40 -32.28 -24.16 -10.35
CA PRO A 40 -32.70 -24.48 -11.70
C PRO A 40 -31.42 -24.54 -12.51
N ASP A 41 -31.38 -25.40 -13.52
CA ASP A 41 -30.28 -25.68 -14.43
C ASP A 41 -29.87 -24.45 -15.31
N TYR A 42 -29.98 -23.24 -14.72
CA TYR A 42 -29.55 -21.99 -15.31
C TYR A 42 -28.02 -21.83 -15.38
N GLU A 43 -27.27 -22.68 -14.65
CA GLU A 43 -25.80 -22.59 -14.71
C GLU A 43 -25.24 -23.05 -16.06
N GLU A 44 -25.85 -24.02 -16.72
CA GLU A 44 -25.41 -24.42 -18.05
C GLU A 44 -25.86 -23.43 -19.13
N GLN A 45 -27.09 -22.98 -19.11
CA GLN A 45 -27.58 -21.96 -20.06
C GLN A 45 -26.86 -20.62 -19.90
N TRP A 46 -26.44 -20.27 -18.68
CA TRP A 46 -25.66 -19.08 -18.41
C TRP A 46 -24.19 -19.20 -18.80
N LYS A 47 -23.63 -20.40 -18.78
CA LYS A 47 -22.25 -20.66 -19.24
C LYS A 47 -22.11 -20.52 -20.74
N GLU A 48 -23.08 -20.92 -21.52
CA GLU A 48 -23.08 -20.80 -22.97
C GLU A 48 -23.34 -19.36 -23.49
N GLN A 49 -24.08 -18.55 -22.75
CA GLN A 49 -24.37 -17.16 -23.13
C GLN A 49 -23.37 -16.13 -22.59
N GLN A 50 -22.36 -16.51 -21.81
CA GLN A 50 -21.33 -15.59 -21.40
C GLN A 50 -20.23 -15.43 -22.45
N GLU A 51 -20.52 -14.74 -23.54
CA GLU A 51 -19.53 -13.82 -24.07
C GLU A 51 -19.06 -12.95 -22.92
N LYS A 52 -17.75 -12.96 -22.64
CA LYS A 52 -17.17 -12.12 -21.57
C LYS A 52 -17.51 -10.69 -21.92
N LEU A 53 -18.49 -10.13 -21.21
CA LEU A 53 -18.80 -8.70 -21.34
C LEU A 53 -17.50 -7.92 -21.25
N LYS A 54 -17.27 -7.04 -22.21
CA LYS A 54 -16.06 -6.22 -22.24
C LYS A 54 -16.06 -5.27 -21.04
N GLU A 55 -14.91 -4.87 -20.56
CA GLU A 55 -14.80 -4.01 -19.37
C GLU A 55 -15.62 -2.72 -19.50
N TRP A 56 -15.67 -2.13 -20.69
CA TRP A 56 -16.46 -0.91 -20.97
C TRP A 56 -17.98 -1.15 -20.88
N GLU A 57 -18.45 -2.35 -21.22
CA GLU A 57 -19.86 -2.74 -21.12
C GLU A 57 -20.28 -2.85 -19.66
N LEU A 58 -19.44 -3.48 -18.82
CA LEU A 58 -19.67 -3.56 -17.39
C LEU A 58 -19.68 -2.19 -16.72
N GLU A 59 -18.75 -1.31 -17.12
CA GLU A 59 -18.72 0.07 -16.65
C GLU A 59 -19.95 0.86 -17.07
N TRP A 60 -20.39 0.68 -18.30
CA TRP A 60 -21.62 1.28 -18.84
C TRP A 60 -22.86 0.82 -18.11
N LEU A 61 -23.04 -0.51 -17.91
CA LEU A 61 -24.17 -1.08 -17.17
C LEU A 61 -24.27 -0.49 -15.75
N LEU A 62 -23.11 -0.31 -15.08
CA LEU A 62 -23.07 0.30 -13.76
C LEU A 62 -23.44 1.79 -13.80
N LYS A 63 -22.96 2.55 -14.77
CA LYS A 63 -23.26 3.99 -14.91
C LYS A 63 -24.72 4.26 -15.24
N GLU A 64 -25.30 3.43 -16.10
CA GLU A 64 -26.73 3.54 -16.48
C GLU A 64 -27.70 2.97 -15.43
N GLY A 65 -27.18 2.50 -14.29
CA GLY A 65 -27.99 1.92 -13.22
C GLY A 65 -28.68 0.60 -13.61
N LYS A 66 -28.26 -0.04 -14.69
CA LYS A 66 -28.75 -1.38 -15.09
C LYS A 66 -28.31 -2.47 -14.13
N VAL A 67 -27.23 -2.23 -13.39
CA VAL A 67 -26.70 -3.08 -12.33
C VAL A 67 -26.45 -2.19 -11.10
N GLU A 68 -26.96 -2.58 -9.94
CA GLU A 68 -26.82 -1.83 -8.72
C GLU A 68 -25.37 -1.69 -8.25
N SER A 69 -24.62 -2.80 -8.31
CA SER A 69 -23.22 -2.83 -7.90
C SER A 69 -22.41 -3.89 -8.65
N LEU A 70 -21.14 -3.61 -8.85
CA LEU A 70 -20.13 -4.55 -9.35
C LEU A 70 -18.91 -4.51 -8.47
N TYR A 71 -18.22 -5.64 -8.30
CA TYR A 71 -16.89 -5.63 -7.69
C TYR A 71 -15.86 -5.11 -8.67
N ARG A 72 -15.14 -4.09 -8.22
CA ARG A 72 -14.05 -3.48 -8.96
C ARG A 72 -12.73 -3.95 -8.39
N THR A 73 -11.85 -4.46 -9.24
CA THR A 73 -10.47 -4.80 -8.90
C THR A 73 -9.55 -3.69 -9.39
N THR A 74 -8.78 -3.11 -8.49
CA THR A 74 -7.72 -2.15 -8.83
C THR A 74 -6.39 -2.80 -8.54
N THR A 75 -5.57 -2.98 -9.58
CA THR A 75 -4.26 -3.63 -9.50
C THR A 75 -3.14 -2.61 -9.69
N THR A 76 -2.21 -2.58 -8.75
CA THR A 76 -1.00 -1.75 -8.83
C THR A 76 0.23 -2.64 -8.80
N LYS A 77 1.20 -2.36 -9.66
CA LYS A 77 2.45 -3.11 -9.77
C LYS A 77 3.64 -2.22 -9.41
N ALA A 78 4.56 -2.77 -8.64
CA ALA A 78 5.80 -2.13 -8.26
C ALA A 78 6.97 -3.04 -8.65
N LYS A 79 7.52 -2.81 -9.87
CA LYS A 79 8.67 -3.57 -10.38
C LYS A 79 9.95 -2.90 -9.90
N ASN A 80 10.78 -3.65 -9.19
CA ASN A 80 12.07 -3.19 -8.73
C ASN A 80 13.04 -3.00 -9.90
N LEU A 81 13.73 -1.84 -9.92
CA LEU A 81 14.63 -1.49 -11.02
C LEU A 81 15.96 -2.26 -11.01
N GLN A 82 16.37 -2.77 -9.86
CA GLN A 82 17.64 -3.50 -9.70
C GLN A 82 17.45 -5.01 -9.88
N SER A 83 16.53 -5.62 -9.09
CA SER A 83 16.34 -7.07 -9.11
C SER A 83 15.37 -7.55 -10.21
N GLY A 84 14.51 -6.67 -10.72
CA GLY A 84 13.44 -7.05 -11.63
C GLY A 84 12.23 -7.69 -10.95
N SER A 85 12.30 -8.03 -9.67
CA SER A 85 11.19 -8.56 -8.88
C SER A 85 10.02 -7.58 -8.84
N GLU A 86 8.80 -8.08 -8.88
CA GLU A 86 7.60 -7.23 -8.99
C GLU A 86 6.59 -7.58 -7.89
N LEU A 87 6.28 -6.59 -7.05
CA LEU A 87 5.16 -6.67 -6.10
C LEU A 87 3.88 -6.20 -6.78
N LEU A 88 2.82 -7.00 -6.62
CA LEU A 88 1.47 -6.71 -7.08
C LEU A 88 0.57 -6.52 -5.87
N GLU A 89 -0.19 -5.42 -5.88
CA GLU A 89 -1.24 -5.13 -4.91
C GLU A 89 -2.59 -5.12 -5.63
N ALA A 90 -3.52 -5.94 -5.17
CA ALA A 90 -4.89 -5.99 -5.68
C ALA A 90 -5.86 -5.49 -4.61
N GLN A 91 -6.67 -4.50 -4.95
CA GLN A 91 -7.76 -4.00 -4.11
C GLN A 91 -9.08 -4.38 -4.78
N ILE A 92 -9.89 -5.18 -4.11
CA ILE A 92 -11.19 -5.66 -4.58
C ILE A 92 -12.26 -5.05 -3.68
N TYR A 93 -13.16 -4.27 -4.25
CA TYR A 93 -14.18 -3.54 -3.52
C TYR A 93 -15.42 -3.28 -4.37
N PRO A 94 -16.60 -3.13 -3.73
CA PRO A 94 -17.84 -2.84 -4.46
C PRO A 94 -17.81 -1.42 -5.06
N SER A 95 -18.35 -1.28 -6.25
CA SER A 95 -18.63 -0.02 -6.92
C SER A 95 -20.13 0.05 -7.21
N PHE A 96 -20.78 1.14 -6.82
CA PHE A 96 -22.23 1.34 -6.93
C PHE A 96 -22.57 2.34 -8.03
N CYS A 97 -23.77 2.22 -8.62
CA CYS A 97 -24.22 3.05 -9.72
C CYS A 97 -24.40 4.54 -9.33
N HIS A 98 -24.89 4.82 -8.14
CA HIS A 98 -25.25 6.18 -7.71
C HIS A 98 -24.09 7.05 -7.19
N LYS A 99 -22.84 6.81 -7.63
CA LYS A 99 -21.72 7.67 -7.20
C LYS A 99 -21.67 9.04 -7.89
N ALA A 100 -22.36 9.21 -9.01
CA ALA A 100 -22.33 10.46 -9.78
C ALA A 100 -23.00 11.64 -9.06
N ASP A 101 -23.95 11.35 -8.16
CA ASP A 101 -24.75 12.36 -7.47
C ASP A 101 -24.15 12.87 -6.15
N VAL A 102 -22.97 12.38 -5.77
CA VAL A 102 -22.27 12.89 -4.60
C VAL A 102 -21.67 14.25 -4.92
N PRO A 103 -22.17 15.35 -4.33
CA PRO A 103 -21.66 16.68 -4.62
C PRO A 103 -20.16 16.75 -4.31
N HIS A 104 -19.37 17.21 -5.26
CA HIS A 104 -17.96 17.48 -5.04
C HIS A 104 -17.80 18.58 -3.98
N THR A 105 -17.25 18.21 -2.83
CA THR A 105 -16.94 19.18 -1.78
C THR A 105 -15.96 20.23 -2.27
N LYS A 106 -16.29 21.51 -2.05
CA LYS A 106 -15.41 22.65 -2.39
C LYS A 106 -14.01 22.44 -1.78
N LYS A 107 -12.97 22.70 -2.57
CA LYS A 107 -11.57 22.72 -2.10
C LYS A 107 -11.47 23.63 -0.87
N GLY A 108 -10.85 23.16 0.23
CA GLY A 108 -10.63 23.93 1.43
C GLY A 108 -11.39 23.47 2.69
N ARG A 109 -12.34 22.51 2.60
CA ARG A 109 -12.91 21.91 3.80
C ARG A 109 -11.96 20.92 4.45
N GLU A 110 -11.90 20.93 5.78
CA GLU A 110 -11.21 19.87 6.52
C GLU A 110 -11.74 18.50 6.15
N SER A 111 -10.84 17.57 5.86
CA SER A 111 -11.22 16.17 5.57
C SER A 111 -11.83 15.52 6.80
N LYS A 112 -12.94 14.81 6.61
CA LYS A 112 -13.53 13.96 7.67
C LYS A 112 -12.50 12.95 8.20
N PRO A 113 -12.58 12.48 9.46
CA PRO A 113 -11.64 11.50 10.02
C PRO A 113 -11.44 10.28 9.13
N SER A 114 -12.52 9.70 8.58
CA SER A 114 -12.46 8.57 7.65
C SER A 114 -11.65 8.89 6.38
N GLN A 115 -11.76 10.10 5.84
CA GLN A 115 -10.99 10.53 4.69
C GLN A 115 -9.52 10.78 5.03
N LYS A 116 -9.23 11.33 6.22
CA LYS A 116 -7.87 11.49 6.74
C LYS A 116 -7.18 10.12 6.84
N ASN A 117 -7.86 9.11 7.40
CA ASN A 117 -7.37 7.74 7.52
C ASN A 117 -7.11 7.09 6.15
N LEU A 118 -8.04 7.26 5.19
CA LEU A 118 -7.87 6.76 3.83
C LEU A 118 -6.68 7.41 3.12
N ASN A 119 -6.54 8.72 3.23
CA ASN A 119 -5.41 9.45 2.65
C ASN A 119 -4.09 8.99 3.27
N ASP A 120 -4.08 8.74 4.57
CA ASP A 120 -2.93 8.22 5.30
C ASP A 120 -2.52 6.83 4.81
N LYS A 121 -3.48 5.92 4.71
CA LYS A 121 -3.29 4.57 4.16
C LYS A 121 -2.74 4.61 2.72
N ASN A 122 -3.30 5.47 1.88
CA ASN A 122 -2.84 5.63 0.50
C ASN A 122 -1.44 6.22 0.42
N SER A 123 -1.12 7.20 1.28
CA SER A 123 0.22 7.80 1.38
C SER A 123 1.26 6.75 1.79
N ARG A 124 0.94 5.90 2.79
CA ARG A 124 1.78 4.78 3.22
C ARG A 124 2.04 3.79 2.09
N ARG A 125 0.99 3.32 1.42
CA ARG A 125 1.12 2.39 0.30
C ARG A 125 1.96 2.98 -0.84
N TYR A 126 1.76 4.25 -1.14
CA TYR A 126 2.52 4.94 -2.18
C TYR A 126 4.02 5.04 -1.82
N PHE A 127 4.35 5.36 -0.57
CA PHE A 127 5.73 5.37 -0.07
C PHE A 127 6.39 3.99 -0.21
N ILE A 128 5.70 2.92 0.21
CA ILE A 128 6.19 1.54 0.11
C ILE A 128 6.44 1.15 -1.36
N ARG A 129 5.54 1.51 -2.27
CA ARG A 129 5.72 1.28 -3.71
C ARG A 129 6.94 2.01 -4.26
N LEU A 130 7.13 3.28 -3.88
CA LEU A 130 8.32 4.04 -4.29
C LEU A 130 9.61 3.41 -3.77
N ALA A 131 9.62 2.94 -2.52
CA ALA A 131 10.76 2.23 -1.95
C ALA A 131 11.07 0.95 -2.74
N ASN A 132 10.06 0.11 -2.99
CA ASN A 132 10.22 -1.14 -3.73
C ASN A 132 10.64 -0.96 -5.18
N ILE A 133 10.23 0.12 -5.85
CA ILE A 133 10.61 0.38 -7.24
C ILE A 133 12.07 0.86 -7.33
N ASN A 134 12.46 1.80 -6.48
CA ASN A 134 13.66 2.59 -6.70
C ASN A 134 14.90 2.10 -5.96
N PHE A 135 14.74 1.29 -4.92
CA PHE A 135 15.85 0.87 -4.06
C PHE A 135 15.95 -0.65 -3.98
N GLY A 136 17.16 -1.14 -3.75
CA GLY A 136 17.42 -2.57 -3.70
C GLY A 136 18.67 -2.90 -2.88
N GLU A 137 19.33 -3.99 -3.24
CA GLU A 137 20.52 -4.45 -2.55
C GLU A 137 21.63 -3.40 -2.64
N ASN A 138 22.35 -3.23 -1.53
CA ASN A 138 23.45 -2.26 -1.39
C ASN A 138 23.05 -0.77 -1.37
N ASP A 139 21.80 -0.41 -1.57
CA ASP A 139 21.34 0.94 -1.21
C ASP A 139 21.39 1.15 0.31
N LEU A 140 21.21 2.37 0.77
CA LEU A 140 21.42 2.71 2.16
C LEU A 140 20.12 3.00 2.88
N TRP A 141 19.99 2.45 4.07
CA TRP A 141 19.02 2.86 5.07
C TRP A 141 19.74 3.52 6.22
N CYS A 142 19.47 4.80 6.45
CA CYS A 142 20.17 5.64 7.39
C CYS A 142 19.21 6.21 8.44
N THR A 143 19.73 6.39 9.64
CA THR A 143 19.11 7.17 10.71
C THR A 143 20.13 8.16 11.21
N PHE A 144 19.81 9.45 11.16
CA PHE A 144 20.62 10.54 11.68
C PHE A 144 19.86 11.28 12.77
N THR A 145 20.48 11.48 13.92
CA THR A 145 19.87 12.19 15.06
C THR A 145 20.37 13.62 15.12
N TRP A 146 19.57 14.50 15.68
CA TRP A 146 20.03 15.80 16.17
C TRP A 146 20.46 15.66 17.63
N ASP A 147 21.59 16.22 18.00
CA ASP A 147 22.01 16.34 19.39
C ASP A 147 21.26 17.52 20.08
N LYS A 148 21.46 17.67 21.39
CA LYS A 148 20.74 18.66 22.19
C LYS A 148 20.95 20.10 21.73
N GLU A 149 22.14 20.42 21.17
CA GLU A 149 22.52 21.76 20.74
C GLU A 149 21.94 22.10 19.36
N HIS A 150 21.59 21.07 18.58
CA HIS A 150 21.13 21.22 17.20
C HIS A 150 19.69 20.82 16.98
N ILE A 151 18.90 20.58 18.04
CA ILE A 151 17.47 20.23 17.91
C ILE A 151 16.77 21.30 17.07
N PRO A 152 16.14 20.92 15.95
CA PRO A 152 15.45 21.89 15.10
C PRO A 152 14.23 22.47 15.83
N ALA A 153 14.06 23.80 15.76
CA ALA A 153 12.97 24.49 16.41
C ALA A 153 11.59 24.12 15.84
N ASP A 154 11.55 23.73 14.56
CA ASP A 154 10.34 23.34 13.84
C ASP A 154 10.65 22.40 12.66
N GLU A 155 9.60 21.89 12.01
CA GLU A 155 9.75 21.06 10.79
C GLU A 155 10.52 21.79 9.67
N ALA A 156 10.39 23.12 9.56
CA ALA A 156 11.07 23.89 8.51
C ALA A 156 12.58 23.99 8.75
N ALA A 157 13.00 24.08 10.03
CA ALA A 157 14.41 24.03 10.41
C ALA A 157 15.01 22.64 10.11
N ALA A 158 14.32 21.56 10.50
CA ALA A 158 14.71 20.21 10.16
C ALA A 158 14.85 20.03 8.64
N ASP A 159 13.92 20.61 7.87
CA ASP A 159 13.94 20.58 6.40
C ASP A 159 15.18 21.23 5.80
N ARG A 160 15.59 22.37 6.35
CA ARG A 160 16.81 23.07 5.92
C ARG A 160 18.05 22.23 6.19
N ASP A 161 18.16 21.62 7.37
CA ASP A 161 19.29 20.76 7.72
C ASP A 161 19.39 19.57 6.79
N ILE A 162 18.27 18.86 6.58
CA ILE A 162 18.18 17.70 5.69
C ILE A 162 18.51 18.12 4.24
N ALA A 163 17.98 19.24 3.76
CA ALA A 163 18.26 19.75 2.42
C ALA A 163 19.75 20.08 2.22
N ASN A 164 20.39 20.67 3.24
CA ASN A 164 21.82 20.96 3.22
C ASN A 164 22.65 19.66 3.19
N PHE A 165 22.27 18.67 3.97
CA PHE A 165 22.89 17.35 3.98
C PHE A 165 22.80 16.69 2.59
N ILE A 166 21.63 16.59 2.00
CA ILE A 166 21.42 16.05 0.65
C ILE A 166 22.21 16.82 -0.40
N ARG A 167 22.28 18.16 -0.27
CA ARG A 167 23.08 18.99 -1.19
C ARG A 167 24.58 18.65 -1.11
N LYS A 168 25.14 18.44 0.08
CA LYS A 168 26.54 18.02 0.27
C LYS A 168 26.80 16.67 -0.41
N ILE A 169 25.89 15.71 -0.26
CA ILE A 169 26.00 14.40 -0.89
C ILE A 169 25.96 14.54 -2.43
N ASN A 170 24.97 15.24 -2.96
CA ASN A 170 24.82 15.45 -4.40
C ASN A 170 26.02 16.17 -5.02
N TYR A 171 26.59 17.13 -4.30
CA TYR A 171 27.82 17.80 -4.73
C TYR A 171 28.98 16.81 -4.90
N ARG A 172 29.17 15.91 -3.93
CA ARG A 172 30.21 14.86 -4.03
C ARG A 172 29.92 13.88 -5.17
N GLN A 173 28.68 13.47 -5.37
CA GLN A 173 28.28 12.61 -6.49
C GLN A 173 28.61 13.29 -7.83
N LYS A 174 28.23 14.54 -7.98
CA LYS A 174 28.52 15.32 -9.21
C LYS A 174 30.02 15.46 -9.46
N LYS A 175 30.80 15.75 -8.41
CA LYS A 175 32.27 15.83 -8.52
C LYS A 175 32.91 14.50 -8.96
N ALA A 176 32.29 13.38 -8.62
CA ALA A 176 32.69 12.03 -9.03
C ALA A 176 32.07 11.58 -10.37
N GLY A 177 31.42 12.47 -11.12
CA GLY A 177 30.78 12.17 -12.41
C GLY A 177 29.53 11.31 -12.32
N ARG A 178 28.87 11.26 -11.14
CA ARG A 178 27.67 10.44 -10.90
C ARG A 178 26.41 11.30 -10.84
N GLU A 179 25.26 10.68 -11.03
CA GLU A 179 23.97 11.32 -10.91
C GLU A 179 23.64 11.69 -9.45
N ASN A 180 22.68 12.61 -9.28
CA ASN A 180 22.12 12.92 -7.99
C ASN A 180 21.47 11.66 -7.37
N ILE A 181 21.65 11.50 -6.06
CA ILE A 181 21.04 10.38 -5.34
C ILE A 181 19.53 10.40 -5.44
N LYS A 182 18.92 9.21 -5.50
CA LYS A 182 17.51 9.01 -5.17
C LYS A 182 17.37 8.89 -3.66
N TYR A 183 16.29 9.40 -3.11
CA TYR A 183 16.03 9.25 -1.68
C TYR A 183 14.55 9.30 -1.32
N LEU A 184 14.21 8.68 -0.19
CA LEU A 184 12.96 8.80 0.55
C LEU A 184 13.30 9.14 2.00
N ILE A 185 12.65 10.17 2.54
CA ILE A 185 12.98 10.77 3.85
C ILE A 185 11.74 10.85 4.72
N ILE A 186 11.88 10.48 5.99
CA ILE A 186 10.87 10.67 7.04
C ILE A 186 11.53 11.37 8.23
N PRO A 187 11.28 12.67 8.44
CA PRO A 187 11.69 13.34 9.66
C PRO A 187 10.79 12.94 10.83
N VAL A 188 11.38 12.74 11.99
CA VAL A 188 10.70 12.41 13.26
C VAL A 188 11.12 13.47 14.27
N VAL A 189 10.43 14.62 14.26
CA VAL A 189 10.79 15.81 15.03
C VAL A 189 9.73 16.14 16.06
N ASP A 190 8.48 16.34 15.63
CA ASP A 190 7.40 16.79 16.51
C ASP A 190 7.10 15.80 17.63
N GLY A 191 7.25 16.26 18.88
CA GLY A 191 7.00 15.45 20.07
C GLY A 191 7.89 14.21 20.21
N ALA A 192 9.04 14.18 19.51
CA ALA A 192 10.03 13.14 19.68
C ALA A 192 10.97 13.46 20.84
N GLU A 193 11.21 12.52 21.73
CA GLU A 193 12.23 12.64 22.78
C GLU A 193 13.64 12.77 22.20
N HIS A 194 13.88 12.01 21.13
CA HIS A 194 15.13 12.04 20.35
C HIS A 194 14.81 12.36 18.89
N PRO A 195 14.82 13.64 18.47
CA PRO A 195 14.62 14.02 17.09
C PRO A 195 15.60 13.34 16.15
N HIS A 196 15.11 12.75 15.07
CA HIS A 196 15.92 12.04 14.09
C HIS A 196 15.26 12.03 12.71
N VAL A 197 16.01 11.64 11.72
CA VAL A 197 15.52 11.45 10.35
C VAL A 197 15.86 10.07 9.84
N HIS A 198 14.88 9.39 9.28
CA HIS A 198 15.09 8.16 8.51
C HIS A 198 15.23 8.47 7.03
N ILE A 199 16.23 7.87 6.38
CA ILE A 199 16.49 8.06 4.95
C ILE A 199 16.74 6.70 4.30
N ILE A 200 16.01 6.41 3.22
CA ILE A 200 16.42 5.40 2.24
C ILE A 200 17.03 6.15 1.07
N MET A 201 18.22 5.77 0.61
CA MET A 201 18.90 6.48 -0.46
C MET A 201 19.80 5.56 -1.30
N THR A 202 20.11 6.01 -2.52
CA THR A 202 21.08 5.34 -3.40
C THR A 202 22.41 5.16 -2.68
N GLY A 203 22.92 3.92 -2.71
CA GLY A 203 24.18 3.56 -2.04
C GLY A 203 25.40 3.49 -2.96
N GLN A 204 25.20 3.57 -4.28
CA GLN A 204 26.25 3.44 -5.25
C GLN A 204 27.32 4.53 -5.10
N GLY A 205 28.55 4.13 -4.90
CA GLY A 205 29.70 5.04 -4.76
C GLY A 205 29.68 5.90 -3.49
N ILE A 206 28.90 5.50 -2.48
CA ILE A 206 28.87 6.18 -1.18
C ILE A 206 29.56 5.31 -0.14
N ASN A 207 30.59 5.87 0.46
CA ASN A 207 31.23 5.34 1.67
C ASN A 207 30.37 5.73 2.88
N ARG A 208 30.08 4.76 3.78
CA ARG A 208 29.21 4.99 4.95
C ARG A 208 29.84 5.94 5.97
N ASP A 209 31.14 5.76 6.25
CA ASP A 209 31.85 6.59 7.23
C ASP A 209 31.92 8.05 6.77
N GLU A 210 32.22 8.26 5.49
CA GLU A 210 32.19 9.59 4.88
C GLU A 210 30.78 10.19 4.89
N LEU A 211 29.73 9.38 4.66
CA LEU A 211 28.35 9.82 4.70
C LEU A 211 27.97 10.29 6.12
N GLU A 212 28.32 9.49 7.13
CA GLU A 212 28.06 9.82 8.52
C GLU A 212 28.80 11.08 8.94
N GLY A 213 30.04 11.28 8.52
CA GLY A 213 30.81 12.49 8.76
C GLY A 213 30.24 13.76 8.08
N LEU A 214 29.35 13.63 7.07
CA LEU A 214 28.65 14.78 6.48
C LEU A 214 27.52 15.31 7.33
N TRP A 215 26.97 14.50 8.24
CA TRP A 215 25.95 14.91 9.17
C TRP A 215 26.57 15.55 10.39
N THR A 216 26.54 16.86 10.44
CA THR A 216 27.20 17.67 11.49
C THR A 216 26.23 18.16 12.57
N LYS A 217 25.06 17.56 12.67
CA LYS A 217 23.99 17.98 13.58
C LYS A 217 23.76 17.05 14.76
N GLY A 218 24.52 15.96 14.82
CA GLY A 218 24.48 15.02 15.92
C GLY A 218 25.46 13.88 15.72
N GLU A 219 25.92 13.30 16.81
CA GLU A 219 26.94 12.24 16.80
C GLU A 219 26.38 10.86 16.51
N ARG A 220 25.08 10.64 16.82
CA ARG A 220 24.45 9.32 16.63
C ARG A 220 23.95 9.17 15.21
N SER A 221 24.72 8.47 14.41
CA SER A 221 24.41 8.06 13.05
C SER A 221 24.36 6.56 12.94
N ASN A 222 23.45 6.02 12.13
CA ASN A 222 23.39 4.62 11.83
C ASN A 222 23.10 4.45 10.34
N THR A 223 24.09 3.94 9.62
CA THR A 223 23.98 3.71 8.18
C THR A 223 24.17 2.22 7.89
N ARG A 224 23.18 1.61 7.25
CA ARG A 224 23.18 0.18 6.91
C ARG A 224 22.95 -0.01 5.42
N ARG A 225 23.61 -1.02 4.83
CA ARG A 225 23.27 -1.52 3.51
C ARG A 225 21.96 -2.26 3.59
N ILE A 226 21.08 -1.96 2.65
CA ILE A 226 19.77 -2.61 2.55
C ILE A 226 19.95 -4.05 2.07
N LYS A 227 19.26 -4.97 2.71
CA LYS A 227 19.08 -6.34 2.26
C LYS A 227 17.59 -6.55 2.01
N PRO A 228 17.13 -6.57 0.75
CA PRO A 228 15.73 -6.78 0.45
C PRO A 228 15.25 -8.16 0.94
N ASP A 229 14.04 -8.22 1.45
CA ASP A 229 13.38 -9.49 1.74
C ASP A 229 13.03 -10.20 0.42
N LYS A 230 13.08 -11.53 0.42
CA LYS A 230 12.84 -12.34 -0.79
C LYS A 230 11.42 -12.16 -1.34
N ASP A 231 10.44 -12.09 -0.46
CA ASP A 231 9.02 -12.05 -0.82
C ASP A 231 8.44 -10.62 -0.77
N PHE A 232 8.86 -9.81 0.22
CA PHE A 232 8.30 -8.48 0.48
C PHE A 232 9.21 -7.32 0.07
N LEU A 233 10.38 -7.61 -0.48
CA LEU A 233 11.39 -6.62 -0.90
C LEU A 233 11.70 -5.62 0.23
N LEU A 234 11.43 -4.34 0.04
CA LEU A 234 11.67 -3.28 1.04
C LEU A 234 10.44 -2.91 1.85
N SER A 235 9.33 -3.66 1.70
CA SER A 235 8.06 -3.30 2.36
C SER A 235 8.18 -3.24 3.89
N GLY A 236 9.00 -4.12 4.50
CA GLY A 236 9.24 -4.11 5.94
C GLY A 236 9.91 -2.84 6.44
N VAL A 237 11.04 -2.46 5.82
CA VAL A 237 11.78 -1.23 6.17
C VAL A 237 10.93 0.01 5.91
N ALA A 238 10.25 0.08 4.77
CA ALA A 238 9.39 1.20 4.43
C ALA A 238 8.20 1.35 5.39
N THR A 239 7.61 0.23 5.82
CA THR A 239 6.54 0.22 6.83
C THR A 239 7.05 0.69 8.19
N TYR A 240 8.20 0.19 8.64
CA TYR A 240 8.84 0.64 9.88
C TYR A 240 9.05 2.16 9.88
N MET A 241 9.62 2.71 8.81
CA MET A 241 9.83 4.15 8.70
C MET A 241 8.50 4.92 8.76
N MET A 242 7.47 4.45 8.07
CA MET A 242 6.16 5.10 8.06
C MET A 242 5.41 5.02 9.40
N ASN A 243 5.68 4.02 10.23
CA ASN A 243 5.11 3.92 11.58
C ASN A 243 5.71 4.95 12.55
N ASN A 244 6.97 5.30 12.37
CA ASN A 244 7.68 6.24 13.24
C ASN A 244 7.47 7.72 12.86
N ARG A 245 6.70 8.00 11.80
CA ARG A 245 6.47 9.37 11.35
C ARG A 245 5.68 10.19 12.36
N LYS A 246 6.09 11.45 12.54
CA LYS A 246 5.40 12.47 13.32
C LYS A 246 5.32 13.76 12.50
N GLY A 247 4.36 14.65 12.84
CA GLY A 247 4.22 15.95 12.19
C GLY A 247 3.28 15.99 10.99
N LYS A 248 3.12 17.19 10.40
CA LYS A 248 2.16 17.46 9.32
C LYS A 248 2.60 16.87 7.99
N ARG A 249 3.88 16.97 7.65
CA ARG A 249 4.45 16.47 6.40
C ARG A 249 5.08 15.08 6.61
N LYS A 250 4.36 14.07 6.22
CA LYS A 250 4.65 12.68 6.59
C LYS A 250 5.94 12.11 5.99
N TRP A 251 6.30 12.47 4.76
CA TRP A 251 7.52 12.02 4.08
C TRP A 251 7.85 12.87 2.86
N ARG A 252 9.07 12.73 2.35
CA ARG A 252 9.57 13.41 1.15
C ARG A 252 10.34 12.44 0.28
N GLY A 253 10.32 12.67 -1.04
CA GLY A 253 11.10 11.92 -2.00
C GLY A 253 11.83 12.84 -2.98
N SER A 254 12.94 12.37 -3.51
CA SER A 254 13.68 13.05 -4.57
C SER A 254 12.86 13.11 -5.86
N LYS A 255 13.11 14.13 -6.69
CA LYS A 255 12.37 14.32 -7.95
C LYS A 255 12.68 13.27 -9.02
N ASN A 256 13.84 12.61 -8.93
CA ASN A 256 14.32 11.60 -9.86
C ASN A 256 13.84 10.16 -9.51
N LEU A 257 12.93 10.00 -8.56
CA LEU A 257 12.29 8.71 -8.29
C LEU A 257 11.40 8.30 -9.46
N VAL A 258 11.53 7.04 -9.87
CA VAL A 258 10.59 6.41 -10.80
C VAL A 258 9.28 6.15 -10.05
N LYS A 259 8.19 6.64 -10.62
CA LYS A 259 6.84 6.51 -10.03
C LYS A 259 6.22 5.17 -10.42
N PRO A 260 5.34 4.59 -9.58
CA PRO A 260 4.55 3.43 -9.98
C PRO A 260 3.68 3.77 -11.19
N LYS A 261 3.49 2.78 -12.05
CA LYS A 261 2.56 2.91 -13.19
C LYS A 261 1.13 3.12 -12.68
N GLU A 262 0.31 3.74 -13.52
CA GLU A 262 -1.12 3.90 -13.23
C GLU A 262 -1.78 2.55 -12.93
N PRO A 263 -2.65 2.49 -11.89
CA PRO A 263 -3.36 1.27 -11.55
C PRO A 263 -4.27 0.81 -12.67
N THR A 264 -4.26 -0.46 -12.99
CA THR A 264 -5.25 -1.07 -13.87
C THR A 264 -6.54 -1.36 -13.11
N ARG A 265 -7.68 -1.23 -13.78
CA ARG A 265 -9.01 -1.43 -13.21
C ARG A 265 -9.76 -2.47 -14.02
N SER A 266 -10.51 -3.32 -13.32
CA SER A 266 -11.31 -4.37 -13.94
C SER A 266 -12.56 -4.63 -13.12
N TYR A 267 -13.70 -4.81 -13.79
CA TYR A 267 -14.97 -5.25 -13.19
C TYR A 267 -15.25 -6.73 -13.48
N SER A 268 -14.58 -7.31 -14.47
CA SER A 268 -14.77 -8.71 -14.88
C SER A 268 -13.94 -9.70 -14.07
N LYS A 269 -12.89 -9.23 -13.36
CA LYS A 269 -11.89 -10.12 -12.75
C LYS A 269 -12.47 -11.01 -11.64
N PHE A 270 -13.30 -10.47 -10.77
CA PHE A 270 -13.95 -11.23 -9.69
C PHE A 270 -15.42 -10.88 -9.61
N LYS A 271 -16.27 -11.92 -9.71
CA LYS A 271 -17.73 -11.80 -9.53
C LYS A 271 -18.06 -11.71 -8.03
N LYS A 272 -19.21 -11.16 -7.67
CA LYS A 272 -19.68 -11.02 -6.28
C LYS A 272 -19.58 -12.32 -5.51
N ARG A 273 -20.12 -13.44 -6.04
CA ARG A 273 -20.07 -14.77 -5.42
C ARG A 273 -18.63 -15.26 -5.16
N THR A 274 -17.70 -14.97 -6.08
CA THR A 274 -16.28 -15.31 -5.90
C THR A 274 -15.68 -14.51 -4.74
N VAL A 275 -15.94 -13.20 -4.67
CA VAL A 275 -15.44 -12.35 -3.59
C VAL A 275 -16.00 -12.80 -2.23
N GLU A 276 -17.25 -13.18 -2.15
CA GLU A 276 -17.87 -13.72 -0.94
C GLU A 276 -17.18 -15.02 -0.48
N ARG A 277 -16.93 -15.96 -1.39
CA ARG A 277 -16.15 -17.18 -1.05
C ARG A 277 -14.75 -16.86 -0.58
N MET A 278 -14.05 -15.99 -1.30
CA MET A 278 -12.71 -15.53 -0.93
C MET A 278 -12.67 -14.87 0.46
N ALA A 279 -13.73 -14.15 0.81
CA ALA A 279 -13.81 -13.45 2.09
C ALA A 279 -13.99 -14.41 3.29
N HIS A 280 -14.63 -15.54 3.06
CA HIS A 280 -14.91 -16.53 4.11
C HIS A 280 -13.85 -17.63 4.23
N ASP A 281 -13.07 -17.87 3.18
CA ASP A 281 -12.06 -18.94 3.15
C ASP A 281 -10.75 -18.44 2.56
N TYR A 282 -9.69 -18.52 3.39
CA TYR A 282 -8.37 -18.03 3.02
C TYR A 282 -7.69 -18.86 1.93
N GLU A 283 -7.89 -20.17 1.91
CA GLU A 283 -7.32 -21.04 0.86
C GLU A 283 -8.00 -20.78 -0.49
N THR A 284 -9.32 -20.59 -0.49
CA THR A 284 -10.05 -20.14 -1.69
C THR A 284 -9.55 -18.76 -2.15
N LEU A 285 -9.32 -17.82 -1.22
CA LEU A 285 -8.78 -16.50 -1.57
C LEU A 285 -7.42 -16.62 -2.25
N LYS A 286 -6.50 -17.39 -1.67
CA LYS A 286 -5.19 -17.66 -2.24
C LYS A 286 -5.29 -18.27 -3.64
N ALA A 287 -6.07 -19.33 -3.80
CA ALA A 287 -6.24 -20.03 -5.07
C ALA A 287 -6.82 -19.12 -6.16
N GLU A 288 -7.88 -18.36 -5.86
CA GLU A 288 -8.50 -17.43 -6.80
C GLU A 288 -7.56 -16.28 -7.18
N MET A 289 -6.74 -15.80 -6.24
CA MET A 289 -5.73 -14.76 -6.51
C MET A 289 -4.62 -15.31 -7.43
N GLU A 290 -4.07 -16.48 -7.15
CA GLU A 290 -3.03 -17.10 -7.99
C GLU A 290 -3.56 -17.43 -9.39
N LYS A 291 -4.81 -17.88 -9.49
CA LYS A 291 -5.51 -18.09 -10.78
C LYS A 291 -5.69 -16.81 -11.57
N ALA A 292 -6.07 -15.69 -10.90
CA ALA A 292 -6.31 -14.41 -11.53
C ALA A 292 -5.04 -13.68 -11.96
N TYR A 293 -3.90 -14.01 -11.35
CA TYR A 293 -2.59 -13.41 -11.61
C TYR A 293 -1.52 -14.48 -11.83
N PRO A 294 -1.51 -15.14 -12.99
CA PRO A 294 -0.53 -16.20 -13.30
C PRO A 294 0.91 -15.69 -13.18
N GLY A 295 1.79 -16.50 -12.61
CA GLY A 295 3.20 -16.16 -12.40
C GLY A 295 3.49 -15.29 -11.17
N TYR A 296 2.47 -14.99 -10.36
CA TYR A 296 2.66 -14.35 -9.06
C TYR A 296 2.37 -15.34 -7.93
N LYS A 297 3.25 -15.37 -6.94
CA LYS A 297 3.08 -16.08 -5.67
C LYS A 297 2.25 -15.21 -4.73
N PHE A 298 1.21 -15.76 -4.14
CA PHE A 298 0.42 -15.08 -3.13
C PHE A 298 1.24 -14.90 -1.83
N LEU A 299 1.18 -13.71 -1.25
CA LEU A 299 1.87 -13.38 0.00
C LEU A 299 0.91 -13.30 1.18
N ASP A 300 -0.01 -12.36 1.10
CA ASP A 300 -1.00 -12.13 2.14
C ASP A 300 -2.23 -11.39 1.62
N ALA A 301 -3.28 -11.36 2.45
CA ALA A 301 -4.45 -10.54 2.20
C ALA A 301 -5.09 -10.07 3.50
N GLU A 302 -5.70 -8.90 3.42
CA GLU A 302 -6.58 -8.32 4.42
C GLU A 302 -8.01 -8.32 3.88
N VAL A 303 -8.94 -8.90 4.65
CA VAL A 303 -10.37 -8.95 4.30
C VAL A 303 -11.14 -8.14 5.34
N LYS A 304 -11.96 -7.18 4.86
CA LYS A 304 -12.85 -6.37 5.70
C LYS A 304 -14.28 -6.45 5.21
N TYR A 305 -15.20 -6.56 6.13
CA TYR A 305 -16.63 -6.39 5.88
C TYR A 305 -17.04 -4.97 6.24
N ASN A 306 -17.84 -4.33 5.38
CA ASN A 306 -18.42 -3.03 5.66
C ASN A 306 -19.94 -3.19 5.85
N GLY A 307 -20.41 -3.04 7.10
CA GLY A 307 -21.82 -3.20 7.43
C GLY A 307 -22.74 -2.15 6.77
N VAL A 308 -22.23 -0.97 6.41
CA VAL A 308 -23.02 0.07 5.72
C VAL A 308 -23.30 -0.33 4.28
N THR A 309 -22.33 -0.92 3.60
CA THR A 309 -22.47 -1.33 2.19
C THR A 309 -22.81 -2.81 2.05
N ALA A 310 -22.90 -3.55 3.15
CA ALA A 310 -23.10 -5.00 3.21
C ALA A 310 -22.17 -5.76 2.26
N ALA A 311 -20.89 -5.35 2.18
CA ALA A 311 -19.96 -5.86 1.19
C ALA A 311 -18.56 -6.05 1.76
N PHE A 312 -17.81 -6.98 1.16
CA PHE A 312 -16.43 -7.27 1.51
C PHE A 312 -15.45 -6.39 0.72
N TYR A 313 -14.36 -6.04 1.38
CA TYR A 313 -13.20 -5.35 0.82
C TYR A 313 -11.99 -6.23 1.02
N ILE A 314 -11.32 -6.58 -0.07
CA ILE A 314 -10.11 -7.41 -0.03
C ILE A 314 -8.93 -6.60 -0.52
N TYR A 315 -7.83 -6.64 0.24
CA TYR A 315 -6.54 -6.14 -0.17
C TYR A 315 -5.55 -7.29 -0.14
N ALA A 316 -5.01 -7.67 -1.28
CA ALA A 316 -4.09 -8.79 -1.41
C ALA A 316 -2.75 -8.34 -1.99
N ARG A 317 -1.66 -8.97 -1.55
CA ARG A 317 -0.31 -8.77 -2.06
C ARG A 317 0.25 -10.05 -2.64
N MET A 318 0.96 -9.92 -3.74
CA MET A 318 1.59 -11.02 -4.46
C MET A 318 2.97 -10.59 -4.95
N VAL A 319 3.86 -11.54 -5.21
CA VAL A 319 5.21 -11.28 -5.74
C VAL A 319 5.50 -12.15 -6.94
N ARG A 320 6.27 -11.60 -7.88
CA ARG A 320 6.91 -12.31 -8.96
C ARG A 320 8.40 -11.97 -8.92
N ASN A 321 9.23 -12.98 -8.75
CA ASN A 321 10.69 -12.90 -8.76
C ASN A 321 11.26 -13.20 -10.15
#